data_b8502cbdf95403036982979b23596c52
#
_entry.id   b8502cbdf95403036982979b23596c52
#
_cell.length_a   1.000
_cell.length_b   1.000
_cell.length_c   1.000
_cell.angle_alpha   90.00
_cell.angle_beta   90.00
_cell.angle_gamma   90.00
#
_symmetry.space_group_name_H-M   'P 1'
#
loop_
_entity.id
_entity.type
_entity.pdbx_description
1 polymer ?
#
loop_
_entity_poly.entity_id
_entity_poly.type
_entity_poly.pdbx_seq_one_letter_code
_entity_poly.pdbx_strand_id
1 'polypeptide(L)'
;MSFEFYKESYAGAIKAISIGSGDKAITVGGETCYPLYQFEGEMPHKPKVAMEIWDIVPDEWPEAALAPFKDVVSDPAAWAKKCVDEFGAEIIVLQIKSTDPNGTNASPADASATVKKVLAAIDVPLVLWGVASHEKDEAVFKQIAQDIQDKQLTMGPVEDKNHKGIGAAAMGYGHALISSSPIDVNLAKQVNILLENLGMPMDRVIIDPTTGGLGYGLEYSYSVMERLRMAPMAQGDDKLQMPIINNLANEIWKCKEAKQDAEEAPTLGDPERRGILMEAVGAVTYLMAGSDILIMRHPEAIRLVKAFIDAAMDGGNLADLAPIAKRLEGVNVDLAALAPEPDLTIEEDKKAAKAAPKAAAKPAAKAAAKPAAKPAAAAAAAAAPAKKAEPAPAAPAADPQADAKAKADAEAKAKADAAAKAEADAKAQAEADAKAKAAADAKAKAEADAKAEAEKEA
;
A
#
# COMPACT_ATOMS: atom_id res chain seq x y z
N MET A 1 22.11 -31.73 -21.32
CA MET A 1 20.94 -31.77 -20.43
C MET A 1 20.22 -30.49 -20.63
N SER A 2 18.96 -30.49 -21.10
CA SER A 2 18.12 -29.34 -21.12
C SER A 2 17.64 -29.09 -19.67
N PHE A 3 17.78 -27.87 -19.19
CA PHE A 3 17.21 -27.47 -17.92
C PHE A 3 15.71 -27.27 -18.13
N GLU A 4 14.87 -28.00 -17.41
CA GLU A 4 13.43 -27.82 -17.44
C GLU A 4 13.03 -27.00 -16.19
N PHE A 5 12.37 -25.88 -16.41
CA PHE A 5 11.77 -25.11 -15.33
C PHE A 5 10.57 -25.89 -14.78
N TYR A 6 10.51 -26.02 -13.46
CA TYR A 6 9.28 -26.46 -12.82
C TYR A 6 8.21 -25.38 -13.02
N LYS A 7 7.01 -25.81 -13.38
CA LYS A 7 5.86 -24.93 -13.61
C LYS A 7 4.73 -25.36 -12.69
N GLU A 8 4.19 -24.40 -11.96
CA GLU A 8 2.95 -24.60 -11.25
C GLU A 8 1.76 -24.62 -12.23
N SER A 9 0.72 -25.36 -11.86
CA SER A 9 -0.55 -25.35 -12.59
C SER A 9 -1.63 -24.78 -11.68
N TYR A 10 -2.41 -23.88 -12.22
CA TYR A 10 -3.43 -23.17 -11.47
C TYR A 10 -4.83 -23.66 -11.86
N ALA A 11 -5.71 -23.81 -10.85
CA ALA A 11 -7.08 -24.26 -11.05
C ALA A 11 -8.05 -23.12 -11.49
N GLY A 12 -7.65 -21.88 -11.25
CA GLY A 12 -8.41 -20.69 -11.59
C GLY A 12 -7.56 -19.61 -12.25
N ALA A 13 -8.15 -18.43 -12.42
CA ALA A 13 -7.52 -17.29 -13.05
C ALA A 13 -8.06 -15.99 -12.46
N ILE A 14 -7.43 -14.86 -12.79
CA ILE A 14 -7.97 -13.53 -12.50
C ILE A 14 -8.88 -13.11 -13.67
N LYS A 15 -10.01 -12.49 -13.40
CA LYS A 15 -10.92 -11.97 -14.42
C LYS A 15 -10.33 -10.73 -15.09
N ALA A 16 -10.49 -10.64 -16.40
CA ALA A 16 -10.22 -9.40 -17.13
C ALA A 16 -11.38 -8.43 -16.89
N ILE A 17 -11.09 -7.22 -16.46
CA ILE A 17 -12.07 -6.16 -16.17
C ILE A 17 -11.70 -4.92 -16.96
N SER A 18 -12.71 -4.32 -17.63
CA SER A 18 -12.55 -3.06 -18.33
C SER A 18 -13.07 -1.90 -17.50
N ILE A 19 -12.29 -0.83 -17.42
CA ILE A 19 -12.63 0.43 -16.75
C ILE A 19 -12.69 1.57 -17.77
N GLY A 20 -13.58 2.53 -17.54
CA GLY A 20 -13.82 3.63 -18.45
C GLY A 20 -14.78 3.25 -19.58
N SER A 21 -14.93 4.12 -20.58
CA SER A 21 -15.88 3.98 -21.68
C SER A 21 -15.25 4.33 -23.02
N GLY A 22 -15.81 3.79 -24.11
CA GLY A 22 -15.39 4.07 -25.47
C GLY A 22 -14.01 3.52 -25.82
N ASP A 23 -13.35 4.14 -26.79
CA ASP A 23 -12.08 3.68 -27.36
C ASP A 23 -10.88 3.78 -26.40
N LYS A 24 -11.04 4.52 -25.31
CA LYS A 24 -10.02 4.70 -24.27
C LYS A 24 -10.27 3.83 -23.03
N ALA A 25 -11.26 2.93 -23.06
CA ALA A 25 -11.45 1.95 -22.00
C ALA A 25 -10.19 1.08 -21.87
N ILE A 26 -9.82 0.78 -20.63
CA ILE A 26 -8.61 0.00 -20.29
C ILE A 26 -9.01 -1.31 -19.65
N THR A 27 -8.45 -2.40 -20.12
CA THR A 27 -8.63 -3.73 -19.53
C THR A 27 -7.43 -4.09 -18.67
N VAL A 28 -7.67 -4.62 -17.47
CA VAL A 28 -6.69 -5.12 -16.52
C VAL A 28 -7.08 -6.51 -16.04
N GLY A 29 -6.15 -7.25 -15.48
CA GLY A 29 -6.40 -8.63 -15.05
C GLY A 29 -6.27 -9.64 -16.20
N GLY A 30 -6.86 -10.81 -16.02
CA GLY A 30 -6.83 -11.89 -17.01
C GLY A 30 -5.68 -12.89 -16.82
N GLU A 31 -4.92 -12.76 -15.73
CA GLU A 31 -3.76 -13.61 -15.48
C GLU A 31 -4.15 -15.05 -15.17
N THR A 32 -3.37 -15.99 -15.74
CA THR A 32 -3.45 -17.43 -15.50
C THR A 32 -2.19 -17.97 -14.82
N CYS A 33 -1.28 -17.08 -14.40
CA CYS A 33 -0.04 -17.39 -13.68
C CYS A 33 0.15 -16.43 -12.50
N TYR A 34 1.10 -16.74 -11.64
CA TYR A 34 1.53 -15.83 -10.58
C TYR A 34 2.09 -14.54 -11.19
N PRO A 35 1.98 -13.38 -10.52
CA PRO A 35 2.42 -12.11 -11.07
C PRO A 35 3.83 -12.16 -11.65
N LEU A 36 3.97 -11.78 -12.91
CA LEU A 36 5.21 -11.77 -13.72
C LEU A 36 5.81 -13.15 -14.02
N TYR A 37 5.18 -14.27 -13.62
CA TYR A 37 5.65 -15.64 -13.95
C TYR A 37 5.06 -16.13 -15.29
N GLN A 38 5.31 -15.37 -16.37
CA GLN A 38 4.81 -15.68 -17.71
C GLN A 38 5.28 -17.04 -18.27
N PHE A 39 6.29 -17.67 -17.65
CA PHE A 39 6.71 -19.02 -17.99
C PHE A 39 5.75 -20.11 -17.48
N GLU A 40 4.84 -19.78 -16.55
CA GLU A 40 3.81 -20.69 -16.02
C GLU A 40 2.45 -20.53 -16.72
N GLY A 41 2.14 -19.34 -17.27
CA GLY A 41 0.87 -19.04 -17.88
C GLY A 41 0.89 -17.71 -18.64
N GLU A 42 -0.24 -17.03 -18.70
CA GLU A 42 -0.41 -15.82 -19.46
C GLU A 42 -0.74 -14.62 -18.57
N MET A 43 -0.22 -13.45 -18.94
CA MET A 43 -0.61 -12.14 -18.44
C MET A 43 -1.02 -11.28 -19.65
N PRO A 44 -2.29 -11.36 -20.10
CA PRO A 44 -2.72 -10.74 -21.36
C PRO A 44 -2.74 -9.21 -21.30
N HIS A 45 -2.83 -8.65 -20.10
CA HIS A 45 -2.87 -7.21 -19.89
C HIS A 45 -1.73 -6.80 -18.97
N LYS A 46 -0.93 -5.81 -19.40
CA LYS A 46 0.10 -5.22 -18.54
C LYS A 46 -0.54 -4.49 -17.38
N PRO A 47 0.06 -4.55 -16.18
CA PRO A 47 -0.32 -3.66 -15.08
C PRO A 47 -0.32 -2.19 -15.50
N LYS A 48 -1.22 -1.39 -14.97
CA LYS A 48 -1.42 0.01 -15.33
C LYS A 48 -1.01 0.95 -14.19
N VAL A 49 -0.53 2.12 -14.57
CA VAL A 49 -0.23 3.19 -13.62
C VAL A 49 -1.26 4.30 -13.82
N ALA A 50 -1.99 4.61 -12.75
CA ALA A 50 -2.93 5.70 -12.67
C ALA A 50 -2.29 6.91 -11.98
N MET A 51 -2.46 8.12 -12.51
CA MET A 51 -1.95 9.34 -11.90
C MET A 51 -2.98 9.95 -10.96
N GLU A 52 -2.54 10.22 -9.73
CA GLU A 52 -3.34 10.85 -8.69
C GLU A 52 -3.38 12.38 -8.85
N ILE A 53 -4.56 12.94 -8.73
CA ILE A 53 -4.81 14.38 -8.55
C ILE A 53 -5.79 14.58 -7.39
N TRP A 54 -5.78 15.79 -6.79
CA TRP A 54 -6.75 16.17 -5.76
C TRP A 54 -7.70 17.25 -6.26
N ASP A 55 -8.90 17.29 -5.72
CA ASP A 55 -9.89 18.33 -6.03
C ASP A 55 -9.69 19.64 -5.22
N ILE A 56 -8.68 19.65 -4.34
CA ILE A 56 -8.19 20.81 -3.60
C ILE A 56 -6.68 20.91 -3.72
N VAL A 57 -6.12 22.07 -3.42
CA VAL A 57 -4.66 22.23 -3.31
C VAL A 57 -4.17 21.43 -2.10
N PRO A 58 -3.25 20.48 -2.27
CA PRO A 58 -2.74 19.67 -1.17
C PRO A 58 -1.70 20.45 -0.36
N ASP A 59 -2.05 20.86 0.84
CA ASP A 59 -1.19 21.57 1.78
C ASP A 59 -0.16 20.68 2.50
N GLU A 60 -0.43 19.39 2.55
CA GLU A 60 0.44 18.40 3.22
C GLU A 60 1.49 17.74 2.31
N TRP A 61 1.47 18.02 0.99
CA TRP A 61 2.43 17.41 0.08
C TRP A 61 3.80 18.08 0.20
N PRO A 62 4.90 17.30 0.26
CA PRO A 62 6.24 17.86 0.20
C PRO A 62 6.49 18.54 -1.17
N GLU A 63 7.39 19.49 -1.17
CA GLU A 63 7.70 20.27 -2.38
C GLU A 63 8.12 19.39 -3.57
N ALA A 64 8.81 18.29 -3.30
CA ALA A 64 9.20 17.31 -4.31
C ALA A 64 7.98 16.74 -5.07
N ALA A 65 6.90 16.42 -4.35
CA ALA A 65 5.66 15.92 -4.97
C ALA A 65 4.87 17.01 -5.69
N LEU A 66 4.93 18.26 -5.20
CA LEU A 66 4.23 19.40 -5.80
C LEU A 66 4.92 19.99 -7.02
N ALA A 67 6.26 19.90 -7.08
CA ALA A 67 7.06 20.55 -8.11
C ALA A 67 6.60 20.32 -9.55
N PRO A 68 6.15 19.11 -9.96
CA PRO A 68 5.63 18.87 -11.30
C PRO A 68 4.32 19.59 -11.64
N PHE A 69 3.56 20.04 -10.62
CA PHE A 69 2.15 20.46 -10.77
C PHE A 69 1.90 21.90 -10.29
N LYS A 70 2.93 22.65 -9.88
CA LYS A 70 2.80 24.00 -9.29
C LYS A 70 1.96 24.96 -10.13
N ASP A 71 1.99 24.83 -11.44
CA ASP A 71 1.30 25.67 -12.40
C ASP A 71 -0.19 25.34 -12.56
N VAL A 72 -0.62 24.14 -12.15
CA VAL A 72 -1.98 23.63 -12.38
C VAL A 72 -2.69 23.13 -11.11
N VAL A 73 -1.99 22.99 -10.00
CA VAL A 73 -2.49 22.37 -8.76
C VAL A 73 -3.77 22.99 -8.19
N SER A 74 -4.07 24.24 -8.54
CA SER A 74 -5.29 24.94 -8.11
C SER A 74 -6.53 24.66 -8.97
N ASP A 75 -6.36 24.00 -10.14
CA ASP A 75 -7.45 23.64 -11.04
C ASP A 75 -7.39 22.14 -11.36
N PRO A 76 -8.24 21.30 -10.75
CA PRO A 76 -8.24 19.86 -10.97
C PRO A 76 -8.41 19.44 -12.43
N ALA A 77 -9.14 20.21 -13.24
CA ALA A 77 -9.33 19.91 -14.66
C ALA A 77 -8.06 20.19 -15.46
N ALA A 78 -7.38 21.31 -15.21
CA ALA A 78 -6.09 21.61 -15.81
C ALA A 78 -5.01 20.62 -15.33
N TRP A 79 -5.05 20.23 -14.08
CA TRP A 79 -4.13 19.24 -13.51
C TRP A 79 -4.30 17.87 -14.16
N ALA A 80 -5.54 17.37 -14.26
CA ALA A 80 -5.84 16.12 -14.97
C ALA A 80 -5.36 16.15 -16.42
N LYS A 81 -5.66 17.25 -17.12
CA LYS A 81 -5.22 17.44 -18.50
C LYS A 81 -3.71 17.40 -18.65
N LYS A 82 -2.97 18.08 -17.76
CA LYS A 82 -1.51 18.05 -17.76
C LYS A 82 -0.97 16.63 -17.54
N CYS A 83 -1.56 15.85 -16.61
CA CYS A 83 -1.18 14.46 -16.39
C CYS A 83 -1.34 13.61 -17.66
N VAL A 84 -2.38 13.82 -18.43
CA VAL A 84 -2.61 13.10 -19.69
C VAL A 84 -1.65 13.59 -20.79
N ASP A 85 -1.60 14.89 -21.05
CA ASP A 85 -0.90 15.47 -22.20
C ASP A 85 0.63 15.46 -22.04
N GLU A 86 1.14 15.79 -20.85
CA GLU A 86 2.60 15.91 -20.62
C GLU A 86 3.21 14.63 -20.06
N PHE A 87 2.50 13.92 -19.16
CA PHE A 87 3.03 12.75 -18.47
C PHE A 87 2.50 11.43 -18.99
N GLY A 88 1.60 11.46 -19.97
CA GLY A 88 1.07 10.24 -20.63
C GLY A 88 0.29 9.35 -19.68
N ALA A 89 -0.52 9.97 -18.80
CA ALA A 89 -1.41 9.22 -17.92
C ALA A 89 -2.49 8.51 -18.73
N GLU A 90 -2.62 7.20 -18.53
CA GLU A 90 -3.66 6.38 -19.16
C GLU A 90 -4.92 6.30 -18.28
N ILE A 91 -4.81 6.59 -16.99
CA ILE A 91 -5.88 6.61 -16.00
C ILE A 91 -5.63 7.79 -15.07
N ILE A 92 -6.69 8.54 -14.75
CA ILE A 92 -6.64 9.58 -13.71
C ILE A 92 -7.41 9.10 -12.48
N VAL A 93 -6.82 9.31 -11.30
CA VAL A 93 -7.49 9.12 -10.01
C VAL A 93 -7.74 10.47 -9.36
N LEU A 94 -8.98 10.84 -9.22
CA LEU A 94 -9.39 12.06 -8.52
C LEU A 94 -9.70 11.74 -7.07
N GLN A 95 -8.86 12.22 -6.17
CA GLN A 95 -9.10 12.18 -4.73
C GLN A 95 -10.05 13.30 -4.37
N ILE A 96 -11.25 12.96 -3.89
CA ILE A 96 -12.31 13.94 -3.57
C ILE A 96 -12.11 14.46 -2.13
N LYS A 97 -10.95 15.06 -1.87
CA LYS A 97 -10.53 15.55 -0.54
C LYS A 97 -11.37 16.70 -0.03
N SER A 98 -11.97 17.50 -0.93
CA SER A 98 -12.87 18.61 -0.55
C SER A 98 -14.06 18.15 0.29
N THR A 99 -14.47 16.89 0.15
CA THR A 99 -15.64 16.35 0.84
C THR A 99 -15.35 15.85 2.26
N ASP A 100 -14.10 15.88 2.72
CA ASP A 100 -13.75 15.46 4.09
C ASP A 100 -14.55 16.26 5.13
N PRO A 101 -15.33 15.59 5.99
CA PRO A 101 -16.09 16.24 7.06
C PRO A 101 -15.22 17.02 8.06
N ASN A 102 -13.96 16.64 8.21
CA ASN A 102 -12.99 17.31 9.09
C ASN A 102 -12.26 18.47 8.39
N GLY A 103 -12.43 18.62 7.08
CA GLY A 103 -11.81 19.66 6.26
C GLY A 103 -12.86 20.62 5.67
N THR A 104 -12.85 20.78 4.35
CA THR A 104 -13.76 21.68 3.62
C THR A 104 -15.23 21.26 3.70
N ASN A 105 -15.48 19.96 3.85
CA ASN A 105 -16.80 19.34 3.91
C ASN A 105 -17.74 19.76 2.75
N ALA A 106 -17.19 19.87 1.53
CA ALA A 106 -17.92 20.27 0.34
C ALA A 106 -19.19 19.42 0.12
N SER A 107 -20.20 20.00 -0.50
CA SER A 107 -21.45 19.28 -0.74
C SER A 107 -21.28 18.20 -1.84
N PRO A 108 -22.14 17.15 -1.86
CA PRO A 108 -22.17 16.20 -2.97
C PRO A 108 -22.33 16.84 -4.35
N ALA A 109 -23.09 17.96 -4.43
CA ALA A 109 -23.30 18.70 -5.68
C ALA A 109 -22.03 19.41 -6.15
N ASP A 110 -21.25 20.01 -5.23
CA ASP A 110 -19.98 20.67 -5.56
C ASP A 110 -18.95 19.64 -6.04
N ALA A 111 -18.85 18.48 -5.35
CA ALA A 111 -18.01 17.38 -5.77
C ALA A 111 -18.38 16.88 -7.18
N SER A 112 -19.67 16.68 -7.44
CA SER A 112 -20.16 16.28 -8.76
C SER A 112 -19.82 17.31 -9.85
N ALA A 113 -19.96 18.62 -9.55
CA ALA A 113 -19.58 19.68 -10.47
C ALA A 113 -18.07 19.64 -10.81
N THR A 114 -17.21 19.36 -9.82
CA THR A 114 -15.76 19.20 -10.02
C THR A 114 -15.46 17.98 -10.89
N VAL A 115 -16.08 16.84 -10.62
CA VAL A 115 -15.92 15.61 -11.42
C VAL A 115 -16.33 15.86 -12.88
N LYS A 116 -17.43 16.56 -13.14
CA LYS A 116 -17.87 16.93 -14.50
C LYS A 116 -16.84 17.79 -15.23
N LYS A 117 -16.21 18.75 -14.53
CA LYS A 117 -15.15 19.60 -15.11
C LYS A 117 -13.92 18.76 -15.49
N VAL A 118 -13.50 17.85 -14.61
CA VAL A 118 -12.37 16.94 -14.89
C VAL A 118 -12.68 16.03 -16.08
N LEU A 119 -13.86 15.39 -16.11
CA LEU A 119 -14.29 14.54 -17.22
C LEU A 119 -14.40 15.28 -18.57
N ALA A 120 -14.69 16.56 -18.57
CA ALA A 120 -14.71 17.38 -19.80
C ALA A 120 -13.28 17.69 -20.30
N ALA A 121 -12.26 17.61 -19.43
CA ALA A 121 -10.88 17.95 -19.77
C ALA A 121 -10.04 16.75 -20.24
N ILE A 122 -10.52 15.51 -20.01
CA ILE A 122 -9.77 14.27 -20.30
C ILE A 122 -10.61 13.29 -21.11
N ASP A 123 -9.95 12.40 -21.83
CA ASP A 123 -10.55 11.31 -22.58
C ASP A 123 -10.20 9.90 -22.05
N VAL A 124 -9.37 9.84 -21.01
CA VAL A 124 -8.95 8.60 -20.33
C VAL A 124 -9.91 8.23 -19.19
N PRO A 125 -9.91 6.97 -18.72
CA PRO A 125 -10.72 6.55 -17.58
C PRO A 125 -10.47 7.38 -16.33
N LEU A 126 -11.56 7.70 -15.60
CA LEU A 126 -11.52 8.41 -14.34
C LEU A 126 -11.94 7.48 -13.20
N VAL A 127 -11.06 7.38 -12.21
CA VAL A 127 -11.29 6.72 -10.93
C VAL A 127 -11.56 7.78 -9.87
N LEU A 128 -12.59 7.61 -9.07
CA LEU A 128 -12.93 8.48 -7.96
C LEU A 128 -12.57 7.81 -6.65
N TRP A 129 -11.81 8.53 -5.82
CA TRP A 129 -11.40 8.04 -4.51
C TRP A 129 -11.98 8.91 -3.41
N GLY A 130 -12.77 8.32 -2.52
CA GLY A 130 -13.42 8.99 -1.40
C GLY A 130 -12.49 9.30 -0.24
N VAL A 131 -13.07 9.76 0.86
CA VAL A 131 -12.36 10.23 2.07
C VAL A 131 -12.45 9.25 3.24
N ALA A 132 -12.91 8.02 3.00
CA ALA A 132 -13.15 6.98 4.01
C ALA A 132 -14.18 7.37 5.10
N SER A 133 -15.09 8.29 4.77
CA SER A 133 -16.26 8.62 5.58
C SER A 133 -17.50 7.95 4.98
N HIS A 134 -17.95 6.83 5.56
CA HIS A 134 -18.97 5.97 4.95
C HIS A 134 -20.23 6.71 4.51
N GLU A 135 -20.79 7.56 5.39
CA GLU A 135 -22.02 8.33 5.11
C GLU A 135 -21.77 9.41 4.06
N LYS A 136 -20.63 10.10 4.16
CA LYS A 136 -20.27 11.17 3.24
C LYS A 136 -19.98 10.63 1.85
N ASP A 137 -19.16 9.59 1.76
CA ASP A 137 -18.79 8.95 0.50
C ASP A 137 -20.04 8.35 -0.18
N GLU A 138 -20.95 7.75 0.59
CA GLU A 138 -22.22 7.26 0.04
C GLU A 138 -23.05 8.37 -0.57
N ALA A 139 -23.21 9.51 0.11
CA ALA A 139 -23.97 10.65 -0.39
C ALA A 139 -23.31 11.26 -1.65
N VAL A 140 -21.99 11.40 -1.64
CA VAL A 140 -21.19 11.95 -2.75
C VAL A 140 -21.26 11.06 -3.97
N PHE A 141 -20.98 9.76 -3.82
CA PHE A 141 -20.97 8.82 -4.95
C PHE A 141 -22.36 8.60 -5.54
N LYS A 142 -23.42 8.61 -4.72
CA LYS A 142 -24.81 8.58 -5.22
C LYS A 142 -25.12 9.79 -6.10
N GLN A 143 -24.75 11.00 -5.66
CA GLN A 143 -24.95 12.21 -6.43
C GLN A 143 -24.16 12.19 -7.74
N ILE A 144 -22.88 11.80 -7.69
CA ILE A 144 -22.02 11.73 -8.88
C ILE A 144 -22.58 10.69 -9.87
N ALA A 145 -22.96 9.49 -9.40
CA ALA A 145 -23.50 8.44 -10.25
C ALA A 145 -24.81 8.87 -10.91
N GLN A 146 -25.67 9.58 -10.19
CA GLN A 146 -26.91 10.13 -10.74
C GLN A 146 -26.67 11.20 -11.80
N ASP A 147 -25.64 12.01 -11.61
CA ASP A 147 -25.32 13.15 -12.48
C ASP A 147 -24.50 12.77 -13.73
N ILE A 148 -23.82 11.63 -13.72
CA ILE A 148 -22.94 11.16 -14.78
C ILE A 148 -23.37 9.76 -15.19
N GLN A 149 -24.12 9.64 -16.27
CA GLN A 149 -24.72 8.39 -16.74
C GLN A 149 -24.19 7.96 -18.13
N ASP A 150 -23.50 8.85 -18.81
CA ASP A 150 -22.98 8.66 -20.17
C ASP A 150 -21.57 8.09 -20.21
N LYS A 151 -20.90 8.03 -19.07
CA LYS A 151 -19.55 7.48 -18.93
C LYS A 151 -19.46 6.54 -17.73
N GLN A 152 -18.74 5.46 -17.90
CA GLN A 152 -18.42 4.56 -16.77
C GLN A 152 -17.30 5.16 -15.92
N LEU A 153 -17.61 5.42 -14.66
CA LEU A 153 -16.63 5.75 -13.61
C LEU A 153 -16.27 4.52 -12.82
N THR A 154 -15.10 4.54 -12.18
CA THR A 154 -14.73 3.59 -11.14
C THR A 154 -14.72 4.30 -9.82
N MET A 155 -15.49 3.84 -8.84
CA MET A 155 -15.73 4.56 -7.59
C MET A 155 -15.36 3.72 -6.37
N GLY A 156 -14.74 4.31 -5.40
CA GLY A 156 -14.39 3.68 -4.13
C GLY A 156 -13.54 4.57 -3.21
N PRO A 157 -13.10 4.03 -2.09
CA PRO A 157 -13.29 2.66 -1.60
C PRO A 157 -14.71 2.35 -1.14
N VAL A 158 -15.15 1.11 -1.35
CA VAL A 158 -16.43 0.57 -0.87
C VAL A 158 -16.15 -0.51 0.16
N GLU A 159 -16.70 -0.35 1.34
CA GLU A 159 -16.51 -1.24 2.47
C GLU A 159 -17.84 -1.92 2.87
N ASP A 160 -17.79 -2.80 3.86
CA ASP A 160 -18.97 -3.54 4.37
C ASP A 160 -20.11 -2.62 4.85
N LYS A 161 -19.80 -1.41 5.33
CA LYS A 161 -20.77 -0.46 5.88
C LYS A 161 -21.53 0.34 4.83
N ASN A 162 -20.88 0.68 3.71
CA ASN A 162 -21.46 1.53 2.66
C ASN A 162 -21.77 0.80 1.35
N HIS A 163 -21.50 -0.52 1.26
CA HIS A 163 -21.67 -1.31 0.04
C HIS A 163 -23.08 -1.25 -0.57
N LYS A 164 -24.12 -1.15 0.26
CA LYS A 164 -25.51 -1.13 -0.23
C LYS A 164 -25.81 0.15 -1.01
N GLY A 165 -25.47 1.30 -0.43
CA GLY A 165 -25.81 2.57 -1.03
C GLY A 165 -25.00 2.88 -2.27
N ILE A 166 -23.65 2.71 -2.18
CA ILE A 166 -22.77 2.95 -3.31
C ILE A 166 -22.96 1.86 -4.38
N GLY A 167 -23.09 0.59 -3.98
CA GLY A 167 -23.33 -0.53 -4.88
C GLY A 167 -24.61 -0.38 -5.69
N ALA A 168 -25.73 0.01 -5.06
CA ALA A 168 -26.98 0.24 -5.76
C ALA A 168 -26.87 1.41 -6.79
N ALA A 169 -26.18 2.50 -6.42
CA ALA A 169 -25.93 3.60 -7.34
C ALA A 169 -25.06 3.19 -8.52
N ALA A 170 -23.96 2.49 -8.26
CA ALA A 170 -23.05 1.99 -9.32
C ALA A 170 -23.76 1.05 -10.29
N MET A 171 -24.56 0.10 -9.77
CA MET A 171 -25.37 -0.79 -10.61
C MET A 171 -26.36 -0.03 -11.48
N GLY A 172 -27.10 0.89 -10.85
CA GLY A 172 -28.16 1.63 -11.52
C GLY A 172 -27.68 2.46 -12.68
N TYR A 173 -26.46 2.99 -12.60
CA TYR A 173 -25.89 3.89 -13.60
C TYR A 173 -24.69 3.29 -14.37
N GLY A 174 -24.37 2.03 -14.15
CA GLY A 174 -23.39 1.29 -14.98
C GLY A 174 -21.92 1.52 -14.62
N HIS A 175 -21.63 1.98 -13.39
CA HIS A 175 -20.26 2.24 -12.92
C HIS A 175 -19.56 0.99 -12.38
N ALA A 176 -18.23 1.05 -12.27
CA ALA A 176 -17.39 0.07 -11.62
C ALA A 176 -17.11 0.49 -10.15
N LEU A 177 -16.75 -0.48 -9.32
CA LEU A 177 -16.50 -0.28 -7.91
C LEU A 177 -15.10 -0.77 -7.48
N ILE A 178 -14.55 -0.12 -6.47
CA ILE A 178 -13.37 -0.57 -5.75
C ILE A 178 -13.83 -1.13 -4.40
N SER A 179 -13.80 -2.46 -4.27
CA SER A 179 -14.09 -3.18 -3.04
C SER A 179 -12.88 -3.13 -2.13
N SER A 180 -13.00 -2.48 -0.97
CA SER A 180 -11.88 -2.25 -0.06
C SER A 180 -11.98 -3.06 1.23
N SER A 181 -10.84 -3.53 1.70
CA SER A 181 -10.72 -4.25 2.98
C SER A 181 -9.41 -3.88 3.68
N PRO A 182 -9.42 -3.66 5.00
CA PRO A 182 -8.21 -3.32 5.73
C PRO A 182 -7.31 -4.54 5.94
N ILE A 183 -6.43 -4.83 4.96
CA ILE A 183 -5.36 -5.86 5.04
C ILE A 183 -5.89 -7.23 5.52
N ASP A 184 -7.08 -7.63 5.04
CA ASP A 184 -7.73 -8.88 5.43
C ASP A 184 -8.39 -9.59 4.22
N VAL A 185 -7.91 -10.80 3.92
CA VAL A 185 -8.41 -11.61 2.80
C VAL A 185 -9.87 -12.06 3.00
N ASN A 186 -10.24 -12.39 4.25
CA ASN A 186 -11.61 -12.85 4.55
C ASN A 186 -12.60 -11.70 4.43
N LEU A 187 -12.21 -10.51 4.88
CA LEU A 187 -13.05 -9.33 4.74
C LEU A 187 -13.17 -8.89 3.27
N ALA A 188 -12.08 -8.96 2.48
CA ALA A 188 -12.15 -8.73 1.04
C ALA A 188 -13.17 -9.67 0.37
N LYS A 189 -13.07 -10.96 0.68
CA LYS A 189 -14.05 -11.95 0.21
C LYS A 189 -15.47 -11.63 0.67
N GLN A 190 -15.64 -11.22 1.93
CA GLN A 190 -16.94 -10.85 2.48
C GLN A 190 -17.56 -9.65 1.78
N VAL A 191 -16.81 -8.58 1.52
CA VAL A 191 -17.31 -7.39 0.80
C VAL A 191 -17.72 -7.76 -0.62
N ASN A 192 -16.94 -8.60 -1.31
CA ASN A 192 -17.30 -9.09 -2.64
C ASN A 192 -18.58 -9.92 -2.63
N ILE A 193 -18.77 -10.80 -1.63
CA ILE A 193 -20.03 -11.55 -1.44
C ILE A 193 -21.20 -10.61 -1.17
N LEU A 194 -21.02 -9.57 -0.37
CA LEU A 194 -22.06 -8.58 -0.10
C LEU A 194 -22.46 -7.81 -1.36
N LEU A 195 -21.51 -7.43 -2.21
CA LEU A 195 -21.76 -6.79 -3.50
C LEU A 195 -22.45 -7.72 -4.47
N GLU A 196 -22.02 -8.98 -4.57
CA GLU A 196 -22.67 -10.01 -5.40
C GLU A 196 -24.10 -10.27 -4.94
N ASN A 197 -24.36 -10.41 -3.64
CA ASN A 197 -25.70 -10.60 -3.07
C ASN A 197 -26.61 -9.37 -3.32
N LEU A 198 -26.04 -8.18 -3.44
CA LEU A 198 -26.78 -6.99 -3.86
C LEU A 198 -27.18 -7.05 -5.34
N GLY A 199 -26.52 -7.90 -6.14
CA GLY A 199 -26.69 -8.02 -7.60
C GLY A 199 -25.65 -7.26 -8.41
N MET A 200 -24.57 -6.78 -7.80
CA MET A 200 -23.48 -6.11 -8.52
C MET A 200 -22.81 -7.08 -9.51
N PRO A 201 -22.69 -6.71 -10.79
CA PRO A 201 -21.92 -7.49 -11.75
C PRO A 201 -20.44 -7.54 -11.31
N MET A 202 -19.94 -8.75 -11.03
CA MET A 202 -18.59 -8.92 -10.47
C MET A 202 -17.47 -8.72 -11.51
N ASP A 203 -17.79 -8.49 -12.77
CA ASP A 203 -16.92 -8.01 -13.84
C ASP A 203 -16.72 -6.49 -13.84
N ARG A 204 -17.22 -5.80 -12.82
CA ARG A 204 -17.07 -4.36 -12.57
C ARG A 204 -16.54 -4.06 -11.16
N VAL A 205 -15.95 -5.05 -10.51
CA VAL A 205 -15.41 -4.91 -9.16
C VAL A 205 -13.90 -5.14 -9.17
N ILE A 206 -13.16 -4.20 -8.61
CA ILE A 206 -11.70 -4.26 -8.42
C ILE A 206 -11.44 -4.29 -6.91
N ILE A 207 -10.45 -5.06 -6.46
CA ILE A 207 -10.12 -5.20 -5.04
C ILE A 207 -9.06 -4.17 -4.65
N ASP A 208 -9.31 -3.43 -3.57
CA ASP A 208 -8.30 -2.66 -2.84
C ASP A 208 -8.00 -3.37 -1.51
N PRO A 209 -6.80 -3.96 -1.35
CA PRO A 209 -6.43 -4.68 -0.13
C PRO A 209 -5.97 -3.74 1.00
N THR A 210 -6.09 -2.44 0.83
CA THR A 210 -5.42 -1.38 1.59
C THR A 210 -3.89 -1.43 1.43
N THR A 211 -3.32 -0.29 1.12
CA THR A 211 -1.89 -0.17 0.84
C THR A 211 -1.13 0.23 2.08
N GLY A 212 -0.02 -0.46 2.40
CA GLY A 212 0.91 -0.08 3.46
C GLY A 212 2.08 0.75 2.95
N GLY A 213 2.62 1.62 3.79
CA GLY A 213 3.79 2.43 3.45
C GLY A 213 5.12 1.66 3.54
N LEU A 214 6.16 2.17 2.88
CA LEU A 214 7.52 1.68 3.05
C LEU A 214 7.97 1.86 4.51
N GLY A 215 8.70 0.87 5.02
CA GLY A 215 9.24 0.86 6.37
C GLY A 215 8.26 0.38 7.44
N TYR A 216 6.95 0.50 7.22
CA TYR A 216 5.93 -0.06 8.12
C TYR A 216 4.63 -0.31 7.37
N GLY A 217 4.22 -1.57 7.30
CA GLY A 217 2.94 -1.98 6.72
C GLY A 217 3.02 -2.57 5.32
N LEU A 218 4.04 -2.26 4.52
CA LEU A 218 4.23 -2.81 3.19
C LEU A 218 4.26 -4.34 3.21
N GLU A 219 4.95 -4.95 4.16
CA GLU A 219 5.06 -6.39 4.32
C GLU A 219 3.72 -7.07 4.63
N TYR A 220 2.84 -6.40 5.35
CA TYR A 220 1.49 -6.91 5.64
C TYR A 220 0.62 -6.87 4.38
N SER A 221 0.60 -5.74 3.68
CA SER A 221 -0.14 -5.59 2.41
C SER A 221 0.38 -6.56 1.36
N TYR A 222 1.71 -6.71 1.22
CA TYR A 222 2.33 -7.68 0.32
C TYR A 222 1.83 -9.10 0.61
N SER A 223 1.91 -9.53 1.88
CA SER A 223 1.47 -10.85 2.30
C SER A 223 -0.02 -11.11 2.07
N VAL A 224 -0.87 -10.09 2.26
CA VAL A 224 -2.30 -10.20 1.97
C VAL A 224 -2.55 -10.28 0.47
N MET A 225 -1.85 -9.48 -0.33
CA MET A 225 -1.98 -9.50 -1.80
C MET A 225 -1.57 -10.85 -2.40
N GLU A 226 -0.48 -11.46 -1.92
CA GLU A 226 -0.11 -12.83 -2.33
C GLU A 226 -1.24 -13.81 -2.06
N ARG A 227 -1.87 -13.76 -0.88
CA ARG A 227 -3.00 -14.63 -0.54
C ARG A 227 -4.22 -14.32 -1.41
N LEU A 228 -4.51 -13.05 -1.70
CA LEU A 228 -5.57 -12.64 -2.60
C LEU A 228 -5.35 -13.15 -4.03
N ARG A 229 -4.09 -13.29 -4.47
CA ARG A 229 -3.73 -13.90 -5.76
C ARG A 229 -3.78 -15.42 -5.73
N MET A 230 -3.27 -16.04 -4.67
CA MET A 230 -3.20 -17.50 -4.59
C MET A 230 -4.57 -18.15 -4.34
N ALA A 231 -5.48 -17.51 -3.62
CA ALA A 231 -6.82 -18.05 -3.38
C ALA A 231 -7.63 -18.27 -4.68
N PRO A 232 -7.77 -17.30 -5.59
CA PRO A 232 -8.45 -17.51 -6.86
C PRO A 232 -7.69 -18.45 -7.80
N MET A 233 -6.37 -18.38 -7.84
CA MET A 233 -5.56 -19.14 -8.78
C MET A 233 -5.40 -20.61 -8.37
N ALA A 234 -4.89 -20.87 -7.16
CA ALA A 234 -4.60 -22.21 -6.70
C ALA A 234 -5.85 -22.95 -6.20
N GLN A 235 -6.81 -22.26 -5.59
CA GLN A 235 -8.01 -22.86 -4.99
C GLN A 235 -9.27 -22.63 -5.84
N GLY A 236 -9.21 -21.83 -6.91
CA GLY A 236 -10.35 -21.49 -7.74
C GLY A 236 -11.42 -20.65 -7.03
N ASP A 237 -11.04 -19.85 -6.02
CA ASP A 237 -11.99 -19.00 -5.27
C ASP A 237 -12.55 -17.90 -6.16
N ASP A 238 -13.75 -18.09 -6.68
CA ASP A 238 -14.42 -17.19 -7.63
C ASP A 238 -14.81 -15.82 -7.03
N LYS A 239 -14.79 -15.69 -5.70
CA LYS A 239 -15.07 -14.43 -5.00
C LYS A 239 -13.87 -13.50 -4.90
N LEU A 240 -12.68 -13.99 -5.26
CA LEU A 240 -11.43 -13.23 -5.23
C LEU A 240 -10.73 -13.12 -6.62
N GLN A 241 -11.39 -13.55 -7.68
CA GLN A 241 -10.87 -13.50 -9.06
C GLN A 241 -10.87 -12.10 -9.69
N MET A 242 -10.78 -11.03 -8.90
CA MET A 242 -10.79 -9.67 -9.40
C MET A 242 -9.37 -9.09 -9.42
N PRO A 243 -9.09 -8.14 -10.35
CA PRO A 243 -7.86 -7.35 -10.34
C PRO A 243 -7.68 -6.58 -9.04
N ILE A 244 -6.43 -6.22 -8.73
CA ILE A 244 -6.06 -5.47 -7.54
C ILE A 244 -5.61 -4.06 -7.92
N ILE A 245 -6.10 -3.06 -7.15
CA ILE A 245 -5.67 -1.67 -7.21
C ILE A 245 -5.03 -1.26 -5.88
N ASN A 246 -3.92 -0.51 -5.93
CA ASN A 246 -3.24 -0.02 -4.74
C ASN A 246 -3.09 1.50 -4.77
N ASN A 247 -3.51 2.17 -3.70
CA ASN A 247 -3.30 3.61 -3.53
C ASN A 247 -1.93 3.88 -2.91
N LEU A 248 -0.87 3.67 -3.70
CA LEU A 248 0.51 3.77 -3.25
C LEU A 248 0.94 5.20 -2.94
N ALA A 249 0.53 6.16 -3.77
CA ALA A 249 0.95 7.56 -3.66
C ALA A 249 0.69 8.13 -2.26
N ASN A 250 -0.51 7.92 -1.73
CA ASN A 250 -0.88 8.40 -0.39
C ASN A 250 0.01 7.80 0.71
N GLU A 251 0.41 6.55 0.57
CA GLU A 251 1.18 5.85 1.60
C GLU A 251 2.66 6.22 1.57
N ILE A 252 3.22 6.46 0.39
CA ILE A 252 4.64 6.83 0.26
C ILE A 252 4.87 8.30 0.64
N TRP A 253 4.09 9.22 0.05
CA TRP A 253 4.34 10.65 0.22
C TRP A 253 3.90 11.21 1.58
N LYS A 254 3.17 10.44 2.39
CA LYS A 254 2.90 10.77 3.80
C LYS A 254 3.99 10.27 4.76
N CYS A 255 4.88 9.36 4.32
CA CYS A 255 5.99 8.87 5.14
C CYS A 255 6.88 10.04 5.57
N LYS A 256 7.41 9.93 6.79
CA LYS A 256 8.30 10.94 7.36
C LYS A 256 9.53 11.13 6.47
N GLU A 257 10.10 10.05 5.98
CA GLU A 257 11.28 10.03 5.12
C GLU A 257 11.05 10.72 3.77
N ALA A 258 9.82 10.70 3.24
CA ALA A 258 9.49 11.41 2.00
C ALA A 258 9.26 12.91 2.22
N LYS A 259 8.88 13.32 3.43
CA LYS A 259 8.56 14.73 3.79
C LYS A 259 9.76 15.52 4.29
N GLN A 260 10.71 14.87 4.95
CA GLN A 260 11.87 15.52 5.56
C GLN A 260 12.79 16.13 4.50
N ASP A 261 13.25 17.35 4.77
CA ASP A 261 14.26 18.02 3.94
C ASP A 261 15.70 17.51 4.22
N ALA A 262 16.69 18.14 3.60
CA ALA A 262 18.08 17.74 3.74
C ALA A 262 18.71 18.20 5.07
N GLU A 263 18.16 19.20 5.73
CA GLU A 263 18.63 19.69 7.03
C GLU A 263 18.10 18.79 8.16
N GLU A 264 16.83 18.39 8.05
CA GLU A 264 16.18 17.49 9.01
C GLU A 264 16.74 16.05 8.96
N ALA A 265 17.08 15.56 7.76
CA ALA A 265 17.54 14.20 7.53
C ALA A 265 18.70 14.11 6.52
N PRO A 266 19.86 14.68 6.84
CA PRO A 266 20.99 14.77 5.91
C PRO A 266 21.50 13.38 5.46
N THR A 267 21.43 12.37 6.32
CA THR A 267 21.85 10.99 6.00
C THR A 267 20.95 10.30 4.97
N LEU A 268 19.75 10.82 4.70
CA LEU A 268 18.84 10.29 3.70
C LEU A 268 19.07 10.86 2.29
N GLY A 269 20.03 11.78 2.11
CA GLY A 269 20.40 12.34 0.84
C GLY A 269 19.39 13.35 0.27
N ASP A 270 19.38 13.47 -1.06
CA ASP A 270 18.53 14.43 -1.77
C ASP A 270 17.04 14.12 -1.63
N PRO A 271 16.21 15.03 -1.11
CA PRO A 271 14.80 14.78 -0.81
C PRO A 271 13.94 14.41 -2.02
N GLU A 272 14.13 15.10 -3.17
CA GLU A 272 13.35 14.82 -4.38
C GLU A 272 13.68 13.44 -4.95
N ARG A 273 14.98 13.14 -5.08
CA ARG A 273 15.41 11.82 -5.57
C ARG A 273 14.96 10.69 -4.64
N ARG A 274 15.04 10.92 -3.34
CA ARG A 274 14.58 9.97 -2.31
C ARG A 274 13.09 9.66 -2.44
N GLY A 275 12.24 10.68 -2.52
CA GLY A 275 10.78 10.51 -2.67
C GLY A 275 10.42 9.76 -3.95
N ILE A 276 11.04 10.12 -5.09
CA ILE A 276 10.86 9.42 -6.37
C ILE A 276 11.25 7.94 -6.25
N LEU A 277 12.41 7.64 -5.65
CA LEU A 277 12.87 6.26 -5.49
C LEU A 277 12.00 5.47 -4.52
N MET A 278 11.54 6.08 -3.42
CA MET A 278 10.61 5.43 -2.48
C MET A 278 9.32 5.02 -3.20
N GLU A 279 8.75 5.91 -4.02
CA GLU A 279 7.52 5.61 -4.76
C GLU A 279 7.77 4.52 -5.83
N ALA A 280 8.88 4.60 -6.57
CA ALA A 280 9.20 3.60 -7.59
C ALA A 280 9.47 2.20 -6.99
N VAL A 281 10.23 2.11 -5.88
CA VAL A 281 10.51 0.84 -5.20
C VAL A 281 9.24 0.24 -4.60
N GLY A 282 8.41 1.06 -3.95
CA GLY A 282 7.12 0.62 -3.44
C GLY A 282 6.22 0.07 -4.55
N ALA A 283 6.17 0.77 -5.69
CA ALA A 283 5.40 0.35 -6.85
C ALA A 283 5.86 -1.01 -7.40
N VAL A 284 7.17 -1.20 -7.59
CA VAL A 284 7.72 -2.48 -8.05
C VAL A 284 7.39 -3.60 -7.07
N THR A 285 7.48 -3.35 -5.77
CA THR A 285 7.13 -4.33 -4.74
C THR A 285 5.66 -4.76 -4.86
N TYR A 286 4.73 -3.81 -5.04
CA TYR A 286 3.31 -4.13 -5.20
C TYR A 286 2.99 -4.81 -6.54
N LEU A 287 3.70 -4.49 -7.63
CA LEU A 287 3.60 -5.24 -8.90
C LEU A 287 3.97 -6.71 -8.70
N MET A 288 5.05 -6.99 -7.98
CA MET A 288 5.48 -8.37 -7.66
C MET A 288 4.46 -9.11 -6.78
N ALA A 289 3.69 -8.39 -5.96
CA ALA A 289 2.61 -8.95 -5.15
C ALA A 289 1.28 -9.11 -5.91
N GLY A 290 1.18 -8.57 -7.14
CA GLY A 290 0.03 -8.74 -8.02
C GLY A 290 -0.89 -7.53 -8.16
N SER A 291 -0.37 -6.31 -8.01
CA SER A 291 -1.13 -5.10 -8.35
C SER A 291 -1.35 -5.01 -9.86
N ASP A 292 -2.60 -4.81 -10.29
CA ASP A 292 -2.96 -4.57 -11.69
C ASP A 292 -3.06 -3.08 -11.99
N ILE A 293 -3.38 -2.28 -10.98
CA ILE A 293 -3.43 -0.81 -11.08
C ILE A 293 -2.70 -0.20 -9.90
N LEU A 294 -1.68 0.60 -10.19
CA LEU A 294 -0.96 1.38 -9.18
C LEU A 294 -1.36 2.84 -9.26
N ILE A 295 -1.85 3.40 -8.18
CA ILE A 295 -2.09 4.84 -8.05
C ILE A 295 -0.80 5.50 -7.60
N MET A 296 -0.21 6.31 -8.47
CA MET A 296 1.08 6.97 -8.27
C MET A 296 0.96 8.48 -8.48
N ARG A 297 1.92 9.22 -7.96
CA ARG A 297 1.90 10.69 -7.94
C ARG A 297 2.97 11.31 -8.81
N HIS A 298 4.24 10.94 -8.58
CA HIS A 298 5.35 11.66 -9.21
C HIS A 298 5.65 11.13 -10.63
N PRO A 299 5.67 11.99 -11.68
CA PRO A 299 5.85 11.54 -13.07
C PRO A 299 7.17 10.82 -13.31
N GLU A 300 8.27 11.17 -12.63
CA GLU A 300 9.52 10.43 -12.75
C GLU A 300 9.47 9.04 -12.11
N ALA A 301 8.79 8.87 -10.98
CA ALA A 301 8.56 7.55 -10.40
C ALA A 301 7.73 6.68 -11.35
N ILE A 302 6.70 7.27 -11.96
CA ILE A 302 5.84 6.60 -12.96
C ILE A 302 6.66 6.18 -14.19
N ARG A 303 7.54 7.03 -14.69
CA ARG A 303 8.43 6.70 -15.82
C ARG A 303 9.30 5.49 -15.51
N LEU A 304 9.91 5.45 -14.31
CA LEU A 304 10.72 4.32 -13.87
C LEU A 304 9.92 3.02 -13.78
N VAL A 305 8.71 3.10 -13.22
CA VAL A 305 7.83 1.94 -13.04
C VAL A 305 7.27 1.44 -14.38
N LYS A 306 6.88 2.32 -15.30
CA LYS A 306 6.48 1.93 -16.67
C LYS A 306 7.61 1.19 -17.39
N ALA A 307 8.85 1.69 -17.27
CA ALA A 307 10.02 1.01 -17.83
C ALA A 307 10.24 -0.39 -17.22
N PHE A 308 10.02 -0.53 -15.90
CA PHE A 308 10.08 -1.85 -15.25
C PHE A 308 8.99 -2.79 -15.77
N ILE A 309 7.74 -2.31 -15.88
CA ILE A 309 6.62 -3.11 -16.41
C ILE A 309 6.95 -3.60 -17.83
N ASP A 310 7.42 -2.71 -18.71
CA ASP A 310 7.78 -3.07 -20.08
C ASP A 310 8.92 -4.09 -20.13
N ALA A 311 9.96 -3.89 -19.33
CA ALA A 311 11.07 -4.85 -19.25
C ALA A 311 10.64 -6.22 -18.72
N ALA A 312 9.74 -6.25 -17.72
CA ALA A 312 9.26 -7.48 -17.11
C ALA A 312 8.27 -8.24 -18.01
N MET A 313 7.44 -7.51 -18.78
CA MET A 313 6.37 -8.10 -19.60
C MET A 313 6.80 -8.43 -21.03
N ASP A 314 7.56 -7.54 -21.66
CA ASP A 314 7.96 -7.69 -23.06
C ASP A 314 9.38 -8.22 -23.22
N GLY A 315 10.11 -8.33 -22.12
CA GLY A 315 11.55 -8.52 -22.12
C GLY A 315 12.27 -7.20 -22.46
N GLY A 316 13.52 -7.10 -22.14
CA GLY A 316 14.29 -5.89 -22.45
C GLY A 316 15.44 -5.63 -21.49
N ASN A 317 16.01 -4.44 -21.63
CA ASN A 317 17.15 -4.00 -20.84
C ASN A 317 16.90 -2.61 -20.28
N LEU A 318 17.13 -2.42 -18.99
CA LEU A 318 17.01 -1.14 -18.31
C LEU A 318 18.33 -0.33 -18.31
N ALA A 319 19.40 -0.84 -18.94
CA ALA A 319 20.71 -0.16 -18.96
C ALA A 319 20.68 1.23 -19.62
N ASP A 320 19.79 1.43 -20.59
CA ASP A 320 19.65 2.69 -21.30
C ASP A 320 18.59 3.62 -20.67
N LEU A 321 18.04 3.26 -19.50
CA LEU A 321 17.08 4.09 -18.81
C LEU A 321 17.73 5.39 -18.34
N ALA A 322 17.18 6.52 -18.79
CA ALA A 322 17.69 7.83 -18.44
C ALA A 322 17.68 8.04 -16.91
N PRO A 323 18.70 8.71 -16.35
CA PRO A 323 18.73 9.10 -14.95
C PRO A 323 17.47 9.89 -14.53
N ILE A 324 17.22 9.95 -13.23
CA ILE A 324 16.10 10.73 -12.66
C ILE A 324 16.28 12.19 -13.04
N ALA A 325 15.29 12.74 -13.74
CA ALA A 325 15.19 14.16 -14.05
C ALA A 325 14.60 14.90 -12.83
N LYS A 326 15.42 15.72 -12.18
CA LYS A 326 15.03 16.54 -11.05
C LYS A 326 14.41 17.86 -11.50
N ARG A 327 13.47 18.38 -10.69
CA ARG A 327 12.83 19.69 -10.86
C ARG A 327 13.27 20.71 -9.81
N LEU A 328 13.72 20.22 -8.66
CA LEU A 328 14.28 21.06 -7.60
C LEU A 328 15.80 21.12 -7.69
N GLU A 329 16.40 22.11 -7.04
CA GLU A 329 17.85 22.22 -6.94
C GLU A 329 18.48 20.96 -6.34
N GLY A 330 19.63 20.57 -6.86
CA GLY A 330 20.34 19.39 -6.37
C GLY A 330 20.91 19.63 -4.98
N VAL A 331 20.58 18.76 -4.04
CA VAL A 331 21.22 18.72 -2.73
C VAL A 331 22.39 17.73 -2.79
N ASN A 332 23.61 18.23 -2.58
CA ASN A 332 24.80 17.38 -2.47
C ASN A 332 25.13 17.17 -1.00
N VAL A 333 24.92 15.95 -0.53
CA VAL A 333 25.22 15.57 0.85
C VAL A 333 26.49 14.74 0.87
N ASP A 334 27.48 15.16 1.66
CA ASP A 334 28.69 14.36 1.91
C ASP A 334 28.38 13.25 2.90
N LEU A 335 27.91 12.12 2.39
CA LEU A 335 27.58 10.95 3.21
C LEU A 335 28.81 10.34 3.89
N ALA A 336 30.02 10.53 3.33
CA ALA A 336 31.25 10.04 3.93
C ALA A 336 31.60 10.84 5.20
N ALA A 337 31.38 12.16 5.17
CA ALA A 337 31.54 13.00 6.36
C ALA A 337 30.51 12.74 7.46
N LEU A 338 29.34 12.25 7.08
CA LEU A 338 28.26 11.91 8.03
C LEU A 338 28.34 10.46 8.54
N ALA A 339 29.15 9.62 7.90
CA ALA A 339 29.28 8.22 8.31
C ALA A 339 29.97 8.12 9.68
N PRO A 340 29.50 7.26 10.58
CA PRO A 340 30.21 6.97 11.81
C PRO A 340 31.56 6.29 11.49
N GLU A 341 32.56 6.56 12.31
CA GLU A 341 33.84 5.84 12.19
C GLU A 341 33.59 4.32 12.29
N PRO A 342 34.18 3.53 11.36
CA PRO A 342 33.97 2.08 11.38
C PRO A 342 34.63 1.47 12.61
N ASP A 343 33.88 0.67 13.37
CA ASP A 343 34.43 -0.18 14.44
C ASP A 343 35.11 -1.39 13.79
N LEU A 344 36.43 -1.31 13.64
CA LEU A 344 37.26 -2.37 13.07
C LEU A 344 37.64 -3.45 14.09
N THR A 345 37.12 -3.43 15.31
CA THR A 345 37.41 -4.40 16.35
C THR A 345 36.73 -5.74 16.01
N ILE A 346 37.54 -6.80 15.88
CA ILE A 346 37.02 -8.14 15.61
C ILE A 346 36.34 -8.67 16.89
N GLU A 347 35.22 -9.39 16.76
CA GLU A 347 34.46 -9.92 17.92
C GLU A 347 35.28 -10.84 18.83
N GLU A 348 36.28 -11.53 18.29
CA GLU A 348 37.20 -12.36 19.06
C GLU A 348 38.03 -11.54 20.03
N ASP A 349 38.48 -10.37 19.64
CA ASP A 349 39.22 -9.43 20.50
C ASP A 349 38.33 -8.83 21.60
N LYS A 350 37.05 -8.61 21.32
CA LYS A 350 36.06 -8.17 22.31
C LYS A 350 35.80 -9.25 23.39
N LYS A 351 35.84 -10.54 23.02
CA LYS A 351 35.76 -11.65 23.98
C LYS A 351 37.02 -11.79 24.81
N ALA A 352 38.21 -11.63 24.22
CA ALA A 352 39.47 -11.65 24.93
C ALA A 352 39.62 -10.50 25.94
N ALA A 353 39.20 -9.29 25.59
CA ALA A 353 39.22 -8.12 26.47
C ALA A 353 38.25 -8.25 27.67
N LYS A 354 37.15 -8.98 27.54
CA LYS A 354 36.21 -9.29 28.64
C LYS A 354 36.69 -10.45 29.52
N ALA A 355 37.68 -11.23 29.08
CA ALA A 355 38.23 -12.37 29.77
C ALA A 355 39.53 -12.08 30.56
N ALA A 356 39.98 -10.82 30.62
CA ALA A 356 41.13 -10.44 31.44
C ALA A 356 40.80 -10.56 32.93
N PRO A 357 41.59 -11.33 33.74
CA PRO A 357 41.16 -11.76 35.05
C PRO A 357 41.31 -10.70 36.11
N LYS A 358 40.25 -10.44 36.86
CA LYS A 358 40.37 -9.84 38.21
C LYS A 358 41.18 -10.78 39.08
N ALA A 359 42.34 -10.29 39.54
CA ALA A 359 43.28 -11.00 40.41
C ALA A 359 42.68 -11.47 41.72
N ALA A 360 42.90 -12.72 41.97
CA ALA A 360 43.19 -13.48 43.18
C ALA A 360 42.60 -13.11 44.54
N ALA A 361 41.86 -14.04 45.12
CA ALA A 361 42.08 -14.48 46.49
C ALA A 361 41.80 -15.99 46.59
N LYS A 362 42.78 -16.78 46.99
CA LYS A 362 42.81 -18.23 47.30
C LYS A 362 42.49 -18.43 48.79
N PRO A 363 42.37 -19.65 49.36
CA PRO A 363 41.94 -20.97 48.89
C PRO A 363 41.02 -21.75 49.87
N ALA A 364 40.45 -22.86 49.47
CA ALA A 364 40.52 -24.14 50.22
C ALA A 364 39.70 -25.27 49.61
N ALA A 365 40.36 -26.33 49.43
CA ALA A 365 40.33 -27.70 49.08
C ALA A 365 39.10 -28.57 49.48
N LYS A 366 38.78 -29.52 48.63
CA LYS A 366 38.79 -31.02 48.67
C LYS A 366 37.69 -31.57 47.77
N ALA A 367 38.02 -32.31 46.80
CA ALA A 367 38.42 -33.66 46.57
C ALA A 367 37.35 -34.55 45.92
N ALA A 368 37.79 -35.14 44.81
CA ALA A 368 37.52 -36.48 44.26
C ALA A 368 36.13 -36.78 43.66
N ALA A 369 35.96 -37.46 42.56
CA ALA A 369 36.78 -38.33 41.70
C ALA A 369 36.09 -38.49 40.32
N LYS A 370 36.90 -38.76 39.33
CA LYS A 370 36.77 -39.26 37.94
C LYS A 370 36.03 -40.61 37.83
N PRO A 371 35.84 -41.29 36.62
CA PRO A 371 36.26 -40.88 35.27
C PRO A 371 35.35 -41.29 34.08
N ALA A 372 35.70 -40.75 32.93
CA ALA A 372 35.94 -41.32 31.59
C ALA A 372 34.73 -41.86 30.79
N ALA A 373 34.63 -41.75 29.47
CA ALA A 373 35.56 -41.68 28.37
C ALA A 373 34.85 -41.18 27.07
N LYS A 374 35.64 -40.54 26.23
CA LYS A 374 35.54 -40.40 24.77
C LYS A 374 35.91 -41.72 24.06
N PRO A 375 35.85 -41.93 22.73
CA PRO A 375 36.02 -41.02 21.57
C PRO A 375 35.15 -41.34 20.33
N ALA A 376 34.94 -40.40 19.44
CA ALA A 376 35.65 -40.04 18.20
C ALA A 376 35.40 -40.88 16.93
N ALA A 377 35.10 -40.13 15.88
CA ALA A 377 35.63 -40.16 14.50
C ALA A 377 34.93 -40.99 13.42
N ALA A 378 34.40 -40.25 12.46
CA ALA A 378 34.82 -40.13 11.05
C ALA A 378 34.41 -41.20 10.02
N ALA A 379 33.82 -40.66 8.95
CA ALA A 379 34.13 -40.85 7.53
C ALA A 379 33.40 -41.90 6.68
N ALA A 380 32.74 -41.33 5.67
CA ALA A 380 32.81 -41.69 4.23
C ALA A 380 32.02 -42.84 3.63
N ALA A 381 31.12 -42.42 2.73
CA ALA A 381 30.90 -42.91 1.35
C ALA A 381 30.42 -44.33 1.07
N ALA A 382 29.32 -44.47 0.37
CA ALA A 382 29.12 -45.05 -0.96
C ALA A 382 27.72 -45.61 -1.20
N ALA A 383 27.18 -45.20 -2.28
CA ALA A 383 26.11 -45.63 -3.21
C ALA A 383 25.35 -46.95 -3.04
N ALA A 384 24.03 -46.83 -3.12
CA ALA A 384 22.95 -47.53 -3.84
C ALA A 384 22.76 -49.07 -3.64
N PRO A 385 21.57 -49.66 -3.91
CA PRO A 385 20.43 -49.21 -4.73
C PRO A 385 19.00 -49.40 -4.13
N ALA A 386 18.01 -48.92 -4.88
CA ALA A 386 16.58 -48.86 -4.65
C ALA A 386 15.93 -50.21 -4.23
N LYS A 387 14.96 -50.09 -3.28
CA LYS A 387 13.81 -51.01 -3.17
C LYS A 387 12.51 -50.26 -2.91
N LYS A 388 11.49 -50.80 -3.55
CA LYS A 388 10.09 -50.35 -3.64
C LYS A 388 9.48 -49.85 -2.34
N ALA A 389 8.67 -48.79 -2.51
CA ALA A 389 7.81 -48.20 -1.50
C ALA A 389 6.66 -49.14 -1.11
N GLU A 390 6.42 -49.26 0.18
CA GLU A 390 5.18 -49.69 0.80
C GLU A 390 4.55 -48.47 1.48
N PRO A 391 3.21 -48.34 1.54
CA PRO A 391 2.56 -47.06 1.92
C PRO A 391 2.71 -46.77 3.42
N ALA A 392 3.01 -45.51 3.71
CA ALA A 392 3.11 -44.96 5.05
C ALA A 392 1.77 -44.99 5.78
N PRO A 393 1.73 -45.21 7.10
CA PRO A 393 0.50 -45.14 7.89
C PRO A 393 0.00 -43.70 8.04
N ALA A 394 -1.32 -43.54 8.00
CA ALA A 394 -2.06 -42.30 8.17
C ALA A 394 -1.64 -41.57 9.46
N ALA A 395 -1.47 -40.26 9.34
CA ALA A 395 -1.31 -39.36 10.47
C ALA A 395 -2.51 -39.41 11.41
N PRO A 396 -2.34 -39.27 12.74
CA PRO A 396 -3.44 -39.28 13.68
C PRO A 396 -4.35 -38.07 13.44
N ALA A 397 -5.65 -38.30 13.47
CA ALA A 397 -6.69 -37.28 13.35
C ALA A 397 -6.51 -36.19 14.40
N ALA A 398 -6.54 -34.94 13.98
CA ALA A 398 -6.52 -33.77 14.86
C ALA A 398 -7.72 -33.81 15.80
N ASP A 399 -7.48 -33.50 17.08
CA ASP A 399 -8.50 -33.48 18.12
C ASP A 399 -9.35 -32.19 17.95
N PRO A 400 -10.65 -32.32 17.63
CA PRO A 400 -11.51 -31.15 17.39
C PRO A 400 -11.67 -30.22 18.62
N GLN A 401 -11.37 -30.72 19.82
CA GLN A 401 -11.45 -29.91 21.04
C GLN A 401 -10.21 -29.03 21.25
N ALA A 402 -9.05 -29.45 20.77
CA ALA A 402 -7.83 -28.62 20.82
C ALA A 402 -7.91 -27.43 19.86
N ASP A 403 -8.43 -27.64 18.65
CA ASP A 403 -8.61 -26.58 17.66
C ASP A 403 -9.70 -25.58 18.09
N ALA A 404 -10.79 -26.02 18.70
CA ALA A 404 -11.83 -25.14 19.22
C ALA A 404 -11.33 -24.27 20.37
N LYS A 405 -10.46 -24.81 21.25
CA LYS A 405 -9.86 -24.04 22.35
C LYS A 405 -8.84 -23.03 21.84
N ALA A 406 -7.97 -23.41 20.91
CA ALA A 406 -7.00 -22.50 20.31
C ALA A 406 -7.68 -21.33 19.57
N LYS A 407 -8.81 -21.57 18.91
CA LYS A 407 -9.62 -20.55 18.25
C LYS A 407 -10.30 -19.61 19.25
N ALA A 408 -10.83 -20.14 20.35
CA ALA A 408 -11.43 -19.34 21.40
C ALA A 408 -10.40 -18.47 22.14
N ASP A 409 -9.21 -18.99 22.40
CA ASP A 409 -8.12 -18.25 23.04
C ASP A 409 -7.57 -17.15 22.12
N ALA A 410 -7.48 -17.39 20.80
CA ALA A 410 -7.08 -16.39 19.79
C ALA A 410 -8.14 -15.27 19.67
N GLU A 411 -9.42 -15.60 19.69
CA GLU A 411 -10.51 -14.64 19.61
C GLU A 411 -10.63 -13.79 20.88
N ALA A 412 -10.39 -14.38 22.06
CA ALA A 412 -10.34 -13.66 23.33
C ALA A 412 -9.15 -12.68 23.37
N LYS A 413 -7.97 -13.08 22.86
CA LYS A 413 -6.78 -12.21 22.75
C LYS A 413 -7.01 -11.06 21.78
N ALA A 414 -7.56 -11.33 20.58
CA ALA A 414 -7.87 -10.30 19.62
C ALA A 414 -8.86 -9.25 20.16
N LYS A 415 -9.86 -9.70 20.93
CA LYS A 415 -10.82 -8.81 21.59
C LYS A 415 -10.18 -7.94 22.69
N ALA A 416 -9.23 -8.50 23.45
CA ALA A 416 -8.49 -7.77 24.47
C ALA A 416 -7.55 -6.73 23.85
N ASP A 417 -6.85 -7.09 22.78
CA ASP A 417 -5.94 -6.20 22.05
C ASP A 417 -6.72 -5.05 21.35
N ALA A 418 -7.90 -5.34 20.79
CA ALA A 418 -8.79 -4.32 20.22
C ALA A 418 -9.33 -3.34 21.28
N ALA A 419 -9.70 -3.84 22.46
CA ALA A 419 -10.15 -3.01 23.58
C ALA A 419 -9.04 -2.10 24.11
N ALA A 420 -7.81 -2.62 24.26
CA ALA A 420 -6.66 -1.85 24.70
C ALA A 420 -6.28 -0.75 23.69
N LYS A 421 -6.38 -1.05 22.38
CA LYS A 421 -6.16 -0.06 21.34
C LYS A 421 -7.22 1.04 21.35
N ALA A 422 -8.50 0.69 21.49
CA ALA A 422 -9.59 1.67 21.55
C ALA A 422 -9.46 2.61 22.78
N GLU A 423 -8.99 2.09 23.91
CA GLU A 423 -8.73 2.91 25.12
C GLU A 423 -7.52 3.86 24.92
N ALA A 424 -6.47 3.38 24.25
CA ALA A 424 -5.30 4.20 23.90
C ALA A 424 -5.67 5.32 22.92
N ASP A 425 -6.45 5.02 21.89
CA ASP A 425 -6.92 5.97 20.90
C ASP A 425 -7.85 7.03 21.52
N ALA A 426 -8.77 6.62 22.41
CA ALA A 426 -9.64 7.53 23.14
C ALA A 426 -8.86 8.48 24.05
N LYS A 427 -7.80 7.98 24.70
CA LYS A 427 -6.93 8.81 25.56
C LYS A 427 -6.12 9.81 24.74
N ALA A 428 -5.58 9.39 23.60
CA ALA A 428 -4.85 10.26 22.68
C ALA A 428 -5.77 11.37 22.11
N GLN A 429 -7.00 11.02 21.76
CA GLN A 429 -7.99 12.00 21.28
C GLN A 429 -8.36 13.02 22.37
N ALA A 430 -8.62 12.57 23.60
CA ALA A 430 -8.93 13.45 24.71
C ALA A 430 -7.77 14.42 25.05
N GLU A 431 -6.52 13.97 24.90
CA GLU A 431 -5.34 14.81 25.11
C GLU A 431 -5.16 15.83 23.97
N ALA A 432 -5.45 15.44 22.72
CA ALA A 432 -5.45 16.34 21.57
C ALA A 432 -6.55 17.42 21.68
N ASP A 433 -7.76 17.04 22.09
CA ASP A 433 -8.87 17.95 22.28
C ASP A 433 -8.61 18.96 23.41
N ALA A 434 -8.01 18.50 24.52
CA ALA A 434 -7.60 19.36 25.64
C ALA A 434 -6.54 20.38 25.19
N LYS A 435 -5.58 19.97 24.37
CA LYS A 435 -4.53 20.85 23.84
C LYS A 435 -5.09 21.85 22.82
N ALA A 436 -6.01 21.44 21.97
CA ALA A 436 -6.70 22.31 21.03
C ALA A 436 -7.54 23.38 21.75
N LYS A 437 -8.27 22.98 22.79
CA LYS A 437 -9.04 23.91 23.63
C LYS A 437 -8.16 24.92 24.35
N ALA A 438 -7.05 24.47 24.93
CA ALA A 438 -6.10 25.38 25.60
C ALA A 438 -5.48 26.39 24.62
N ALA A 439 -5.19 25.98 23.40
CA ALA A 439 -4.69 26.87 22.34
C ALA A 439 -5.75 27.89 21.89
N ALA A 440 -7.02 27.49 21.77
CA ALA A 440 -8.12 28.38 21.45
C ALA A 440 -8.38 29.42 22.56
N ASP A 441 -8.36 29.00 23.82
CA ASP A 441 -8.53 29.86 24.98
C ASP A 441 -7.37 30.88 25.10
N ALA A 442 -6.14 30.46 24.83
CA ALA A 442 -4.98 31.34 24.81
C ALA A 442 -5.07 32.40 23.69
N LYS A 443 -5.53 32.00 22.49
CA LYS A 443 -5.74 32.92 21.36
C LYS A 443 -6.84 33.92 21.65
N ALA A 444 -7.99 33.50 22.21
CA ALA A 444 -9.09 34.37 22.58
C ALA A 444 -8.69 35.41 23.65
N LYS A 445 -7.84 34.97 24.61
CA LYS A 445 -7.30 35.86 25.62
C LYS A 445 -6.35 36.90 25.03
N ALA A 446 -5.46 36.50 24.13
CA ALA A 446 -4.54 37.43 23.45
C ALA A 446 -5.29 38.48 22.59
N GLU A 447 -6.35 38.06 21.91
CA GLU A 447 -7.21 38.97 21.12
C GLU A 447 -7.98 39.95 22.03
N ALA A 448 -8.45 39.50 23.19
CA ALA A 448 -9.13 40.37 24.18
C ALA A 448 -8.16 41.36 24.80
N ASP A 449 -6.96 40.95 25.14
CA ASP A 449 -5.92 41.81 25.71
C ASP A 449 -5.45 42.87 24.69
N ALA A 450 -5.26 42.50 23.40
CA ALA A 450 -4.92 43.41 22.33
C ALA A 450 -6.03 44.45 22.06
N LYS A 451 -7.30 44.05 22.16
CA LYS A 451 -8.43 44.97 21.99
C LYS A 451 -8.55 45.95 23.15
N ALA A 452 -8.27 45.49 24.39
CA ALA A 452 -8.25 46.33 25.58
C ALA A 452 -7.10 47.36 25.59
N GLU A 453 -5.97 47.01 24.93
CA GLU A 453 -4.82 47.93 24.77
C GLU A 453 -5.12 48.97 23.69
N ALA A 454 -5.74 48.62 22.57
CA ALA A 454 -6.12 49.53 21.52
C ALA A 454 -7.22 50.54 21.97
N GLU A 455 -8.12 50.12 22.89
CA GLU A 455 -9.14 51.04 23.49
C GLU A 455 -8.56 52.02 24.53
N LYS A 456 -7.34 51.79 25.04
CA LYS A 456 -6.64 52.71 25.96
C LYS A 456 -5.74 53.74 25.23
N GLU A 457 -5.36 53.46 24.00
CA GLU A 457 -4.58 54.39 23.16
C GLU A 457 -5.43 55.33 22.31
N ALA A 458 -6.75 55.07 22.18
CA ALA A 458 -7.72 55.92 21.54
C ALA A 458 -8.40 56.84 22.55
#